data_4927b4ca2ff83c465264d1b8ade52be6
#
_entry.id   4927b4ca2ff83c465264d1b8ade52be6
#
_cell.length_a   1.000
_cell.length_b   1.000
_cell.length_c   1.000
_cell.angle_alpha   90.00
_cell.angle_beta   90.00
_cell.angle_gamma   90.00
#
_symmetry.space_group_name_H-M   'P 1'
#
loop_
_entity.id
_entity.type
_entity.pdbx_description
1 polymer ?
#
loop_
_entity_poly.entity_id
_entity_poly.type
_entity_poly.pdbx_seq_one_letter_code
_entity_poly.pdbx_strand_id
1 'polypeptide(L)'
;MLFRSGWALLVIYMDGSVSVNHGGTEMGQGLNTKMAQVCADGLGISVDKVRVTATDSQKVPNASATSASSGADINGAAIMNATAQMRERLKPVAARLLGCDAEAVTFADNAAHGGGKSVAWADLTKQAWLDRVGLSVTGFYMTPEIKYDFTTLNGRAFYYYCYGAAVSEVEIDTRTGEWWLKAVDIVHDAGKSINPAIDKGQIEGAYVQGMGWLTMEECIWDKKGKLLTHGPSTYKIPVAGDVPEHFKVSLFDGRNLKPTPFNSKAVGEPPLMLALSTFFALQIGRAHV
;
A
#
# COMPACT_ATOMS: atom_id res chain seq x y z
N MET A 1 6.19 12.24 10.31
CA MET A 1 5.55 12.31 8.96
C MET A 1 4.48 13.39 9.00
N LEU A 2 4.91 14.63 8.78
CA LEU A 2 4.07 15.81 8.91
C LEU A 2 3.39 16.11 7.58
N PHE A 3 2.12 16.47 7.64
CA PHE A 3 1.34 16.99 6.52
C PHE A 3 1.31 16.10 5.28
N ARG A 4 0.81 14.86 5.45
CA ARG A 4 0.52 14.02 4.30
C ARG A 4 -0.91 14.16 3.88
N SER A 5 -1.07 14.52 2.63
CA SER A 5 -2.36 14.61 1.95
C SER A 5 -2.31 13.84 0.64
N GLY A 6 -3.44 13.28 0.26
CA GLY A 6 -3.66 12.61 -1.01
C GLY A 6 -4.82 13.24 -1.75
N TRP A 7 -4.74 13.22 -3.07
CA TRP A 7 -5.78 13.62 -3.98
C TRP A 7 -6.07 12.48 -4.94
N ALA A 8 -7.32 12.37 -5.35
CA ALA A 8 -7.75 11.46 -6.39
C ALA A 8 -8.69 12.17 -7.34
N LEU A 9 -8.54 11.90 -8.64
CA LEU A 9 -9.51 12.25 -9.67
C LEU A 9 -10.16 10.96 -10.16
N LEU A 10 -11.48 10.89 -10.04
CA LEU A 10 -12.29 9.78 -10.51
C LEU A 10 -13.18 10.26 -11.65
N VAL A 11 -13.19 9.53 -12.76
CA VAL A 11 -14.03 9.79 -13.93
C VAL A 11 -14.72 8.49 -14.30
N ILE A 12 -16.05 8.54 -14.47
CA ILE A 12 -16.85 7.42 -14.94
C ILE A 12 -17.30 7.74 -16.38
N TYR A 13 -17.12 6.79 -17.27
CA TYR A 13 -17.56 6.90 -18.64
C TYR A 13 -18.96 6.30 -18.84
N MET A 14 -19.60 6.65 -19.94
CA MET A 14 -20.96 6.25 -20.26
C MET A 14 -21.15 4.71 -20.35
N ASP A 15 -20.09 3.99 -20.67
CA ASP A 15 -20.07 2.52 -20.74
C ASP A 15 -19.87 1.84 -19.38
N GLY A 16 -19.72 2.62 -18.32
CA GLY A 16 -19.46 2.13 -16.97
C GLY A 16 -17.99 1.89 -16.65
N SER A 17 -17.07 2.13 -17.58
CA SER A 17 -15.65 2.10 -17.27
C SER A 17 -15.25 3.29 -16.39
N VAL A 18 -14.23 3.08 -15.54
CA VAL A 18 -13.80 4.05 -14.55
C VAL A 18 -12.30 4.34 -14.70
N SER A 19 -11.95 5.61 -14.80
CA SER A 19 -10.57 6.07 -14.75
C SER A 19 -10.28 6.69 -13.40
N VAL A 20 -9.20 6.24 -12.75
CA VAL A 20 -8.72 6.78 -11.49
C VAL A 20 -7.31 7.30 -11.65
N ASN A 21 -7.11 8.54 -11.20
CA ASN A 21 -5.79 9.14 -11.03
C ASN A 21 -5.58 9.43 -9.55
N HIS A 22 -4.41 9.16 -9.05
CA HIS A 22 -4.03 9.48 -7.66
C HIS A 22 -2.59 10.00 -7.61
N GLY A 23 -2.23 10.64 -6.48
CA GLY A 23 -0.92 11.28 -6.33
C GLY A 23 0.24 10.32 -6.04
N GLY A 24 -0.02 9.03 -5.84
CA GLY A 24 1.00 8.05 -5.54
C GLY A 24 1.74 7.58 -6.78
N THR A 25 3.06 7.37 -6.65
CA THR A 25 3.91 6.83 -7.72
C THR A 25 4.03 5.31 -7.58
N GLU A 26 3.80 4.58 -8.68
CA GLU A 26 4.08 3.15 -8.76
C GLU A 26 5.57 2.92 -9.02
N MET A 27 6.22 2.17 -8.14
CA MET A 27 7.64 1.84 -8.18
C MET A 27 7.88 0.31 -8.16
N GLY A 28 6.83 -0.48 -8.40
CA GLY A 28 6.83 -1.94 -8.29
C GLY A 28 6.23 -2.47 -6.99
N GLN A 29 5.76 -1.58 -6.09
CA GLN A 29 5.15 -1.97 -4.81
C GLN A 29 3.67 -2.36 -4.91
N GLY A 30 3.07 -2.35 -6.11
CA GLY A 30 1.68 -2.75 -6.34
C GLY A 30 0.64 -1.71 -5.89
N LEU A 31 1.03 -0.45 -5.76
CA LEU A 31 0.13 0.63 -5.31
C LEU A 31 -1.07 0.78 -6.26
N ASN A 32 -0.82 0.81 -7.57
CA ASN A 32 -1.89 0.99 -8.57
C ASN A 32 -2.93 -0.15 -8.50
N THR A 33 -2.49 -1.38 -8.28
CA THR A 33 -3.39 -2.53 -8.09
C THR A 33 -4.27 -2.35 -6.85
N LYS A 34 -3.68 -1.96 -5.73
CA LYS A 34 -4.44 -1.68 -4.50
C LYS A 34 -5.43 -0.52 -4.70
N MET A 35 -5.03 0.52 -5.41
CA MET A 35 -5.91 1.67 -5.68
C MET A 35 -7.09 1.30 -6.59
N ALA A 36 -6.87 0.43 -7.59
CA ALA A 36 -7.96 -0.12 -8.38
C ALA A 36 -8.96 -0.92 -7.53
N GLN A 37 -8.46 -1.75 -6.60
CA GLN A 37 -9.29 -2.53 -5.67
C GLN A 37 -10.11 -1.61 -4.74
N VAL A 38 -9.48 -0.58 -4.16
CA VAL A 38 -10.18 0.40 -3.31
C VAL A 38 -11.27 1.14 -4.07
N CYS A 39 -11.01 1.52 -5.33
CA CYS A 39 -12.01 2.19 -6.17
C CYS A 39 -13.17 1.26 -6.52
N ALA A 40 -12.86 0.04 -6.92
CA ALA A 40 -13.86 -0.96 -7.29
C ALA A 40 -14.81 -1.28 -6.12
N ASP A 41 -14.25 -1.54 -4.94
CA ASP A 41 -15.03 -1.76 -3.72
C ASP A 41 -15.89 -0.54 -3.36
N GLY A 42 -15.28 0.65 -3.40
CA GLY A 42 -15.98 1.91 -3.10
C GLY A 42 -17.17 2.19 -4.04
N LEU A 43 -17.14 1.72 -5.27
CA LEU A 43 -18.24 1.86 -6.24
C LEU A 43 -19.15 0.62 -6.32
N GLY A 44 -18.78 -0.51 -5.70
CA GLY A 44 -19.52 -1.77 -5.78
C GLY A 44 -19.42 -2.44 -7.16
N ILE A 45 -18.28 -2.31 -7.84
CA ILE A 45 -18.03 -2.85 -9.20
C ILE A 45 -16.82 -3.78 -9.21
N SER A 46 -16.67 -4.58 -10.26
CA SER A 46 -15.50 -5.42 -10.46
C SER A 46 -14.26 -4.60 -10.85
N VAL A 47 -13.08 -5.05 -10.41
CA VAL A 47 -11.81 -4.34 -10.59
C VAL A 47 -11.38 -4.19 -12.06
N ASP A 48 -11.81 -5.08 -12.93
CA ASP A 48 -11.56 -5.02 -14.39
C ASP A 48 -12.17 -3.79 -15.06
N LYS A 49 -13.18 -3.17 -14.44
CA LYS A 49 -13.78 -1.90 -14.92
C LYS A 49 -12.96 -0.67 -14.54
N VAL A 50 -11.98 -0.81 -13.65
CA VAL A 50 -11.20 0.31 -13.12
C VAL A 50 -9.82 0.36 -13.77
N ARG A 51 -9.51 1.49 -14.39
CA ARG A 51 -8.18 1.78 -14.93
C ARG A 51 -7.50 2.85 -14.08
N VAL A 52 -6.37 2.51 -13.50
CA VAL A 52 -5.48 3.47 -12.87
C VAL A 52 -4.49 3.99 -13.91
N THR A 53 -4.36 5.30 -14.03
CA THR A 53 -3.44 5.92 -14.99
C THR A 53 -2.14 6.33 -14.30
N ALA A 54 -1.09 6.51 -15.09
CA ALA A 54 0.19 7.01 -14.58
C ALA A 54 0.03 8.36 -13.88
N THR A 55 0.78 8.54 -12.80
CA THR A 55 0.79 9.79 -12.02
C THR A 55 1.63 10.84 -12.74
N ASP A 56 1.05 12.01 -12.94
CA ASP A 56 1.74 13.19 -13.47
C ASP A 56 1.17 14.47 -12.86
N SER A 57 1.91 15.57 -12.95
CA SER A 57 1.56 16.87 -12.35
C SER A 57 0.38 17.58 -13.03
N GLN A 58 -0.09 17.08 -14.16
CA GLN A 58 -1.23 17.68 -14.88
C GLN A 58 -2.58 17.18 -14.35
N LYS A 59 -2.60 16.06 -13.64
CA LYS A 59 -3.84 15.37 -13.25
C LYS A 59 -4.18 15.48 -11.77
N VAL A 60 -3.19 15.37 -10.90
CA VAL A 60 -3.38 15.36 -9.44
C VAL A 60 -2.46 16.38 -8.79
N PRO A 61 -2.98 17.55 -8.43
CA PRO A 61 -2.17 18.61 -7.84
C PRO A 61 -1.87 18.34 -6.35
N ASN A 62 -0.74 18.86 -5.89
CA ASN A 62 -0.38 18.99 -4.46
C ASN A 62 -0.45 17.69 -3.64
N ALA A 63 -0.21 16.54 -4.27
CA ALA A 63 -0.06 15.30 -3.53
C ALA A 63 1.28 15.27 -2.79
N SER A 64 1.30 14.68 -1.61
CA SER A 64 2.55 14.41 -0.89
C SER A 64 3.41 13.42 -1.66
N ALA A 65 4.73 13.53 -1.52
CA ALA A 65 5.66 12.58 -2.12
C ALA A 65 5.35 11.13 -1.67
N THR A 66 5.53 10.18 -2.58
CA THR A 66 5.36 8.75 -2.29
C THR A 66 6.55 8.25 -1.49
N SER A 67 6.40 8.20 -0.18
CA SER A 67 7.42 7.78 0.78
C SER A 67 6.79 7.39 2.11
N ALA A 68 7.61 6.85 3.03
CA ALA A 68 7.23 6.46 4.39
C ALA A 68 6.02 5.51 4.44
N SER A 69 5.88 4.66 3.43
CA SER A 69 4.87 3.58 3.32
C SER A 69 3.41 4.03 3.48
N SER A 70 3.13 5.31 3.28
CA SER A 70 1.78 5.88 3.44
C SER A 70 0.98 5.94 2.15
N GLY A 71 1.53 5.47 1.02
CA GLY A 71 0.91 5.60 -0.30
C GLY A 71 -0.48 4.95 -0.37
N ALA A 72 -0.65 3.75 0.16
CA ALA A 72 -1.95 3.06 0.17
C ALA A 72 -2.96 3.78 1.08
N ASP A 73 -2.53 4.28 2.23
CA ASP A 73 -3.39 4.98 3.18
C ASP A 73 -3.95 6.29 2.60
N ILE A 74 -3.05 7.19 2.17
CA ILE A 74 -3.47 8.54 1.77
C ILE A 74 -4.18 8.56 0.42
N ASN A 75 -3.67 7.80 -0.56
CA ASN A 75 -4.32 7.75 -1.88
C ASN A 75 -5.59 6.90 -1.85
N GLY A 76 -5.59 5.78 -1.11
CA GLY A 76 -6.78 4.97 -0.91
C GLY A 76 -7.89 5.73 -0.20
N ALA A 77 -7.59 6.49 0.85
CA ALA A 77 -8.58 7.31 1.53
C ALA A 77 -9.11 8.46 0.65
N ALA A 78 -8.27 9.06 -0.20
CA ALA A 78 -8.71 10.05 -1.18
C ALA A 78 -9.66 9.43 -2.23
N ILE A 79 -9.37 8.20 -2.69
CA ILE A 79 -10.25 7.44 -3.60
C ILE A 79 -11.57 7.09 -2.89
N MET A 80 -11.54 6.63 -1.64
CA MET A 80 -12.77 6.37 -0.87
C MET A 80 -13.64 7.62 -0.73
N ASN A 81 -13.02 8.78 -0.52
CA ASN A 81 -13.75 10.05 -0.49
C ASN A 81 -14.38 10.37 -1.85
N ALA A 82 -13.65 10.18 -2.96
CA ALA A 82 -14.17 10.39 -4.31
C ALA A 82 -15.32 9.42 -4.63
N THR A 83 -15.16 8.13 -4.34
CA THR A 83 -16.20 7.13 -4.60
C THR A 83 -17.46 7.36 -3.77
N ALA A 84 -17.33 7.79 -2.51
CA ALA A 84 -18.46 8.16 -1.67
C ALA A 84 -19.24 9.35 -2.27
N GLN A 85 -18.57 10.42 -2.67
CA GLN A 85 -19.21 11.56 -3.34
C GLN A 85 -19.91 11.15 -4.64
N MET A 86 -19.29 10.28 -5.43
CA MET A 86 -19.89 9.80 -6.68
C MET A 86 -21.13 8.94 -6.43
N ARG A 87 -21.10 8.05 -5.44
CA ARG A 87 -22.29 7.26 -5.05
C ARG A 87 -23.45 8.15 -4.65
N GLU A 88 -23.22 9.16 -3.82
CA GLU A 88 -24.26 10.12 -3.43
C GLU A 88 -24.84 10.84 -4.66
N ARG A 89 -24.01 11.18 -5.66
CA ARG A 89 -24.45 11.83 -6.90
C ARG A 89 -25.27 10.89 -7.79
N LEU A 90 -24.96 9.57 -7.77
CA LEU A 90 -25.66 8.57 -8.58
C LEU A 90 -26.95 8.04 -7.91
N LYS A 91 -27.07 8.10 -6.59
CA LYS A 91 -28.24 7.63 -5.85
C LYS A 91 -29.59 8.16 -6.39
N PRO A 92 -29.79 9.45 -6.69
CA PRO A 92 -31.06 9.93 -7.20
C PRO A 92 -31.44 9.33 -8.58
N VAL A 93 -30.44 9.09 -9.44
CA VAL A 93 -30.65 8.46 -10.76
C VAL A 93 -31.08 7.00 -10.56
N ALA A 94 -30.34 6.27 -9.72
CA ALA A 94 -30.63 4.88 -9.39
C ALA A 94 -32.02 4.73 -8.75
N ALA A 95 -32.35 5.58 -7.77
CA ALA A 95 -33.64 5.58 -7.08
C ALA A 95 -34.81 5.74 -8.05
N ARG A 96 -34.71 6.66 -9.02
CA ARG A 96 -35.71 6.84 -10.07
C ARG A 96 -35.86 5.60 -10.94
N LEU A 97 -34.76 4.96 -11.35
CA LEU A 97 -34.78 3.73 -12.17
C LEU A 97 -35.36 2.54 -11.41
N LEU A 98 -35.10 2.46 -10.13
CA LEU A 98 -35.54 1.36 -9.24
C LEU A 98 -36.97 1.59 -8.70
N GLY A 99 -37.42 2.83 -8.67
CA GLY A 99 -38.70 3.22 -8.07
C GLY A 99 -38.69 3.12 -6.53
N CYS A 100 -37.60 3.55 -5.91
CA CYS A 100 -37.40 3.53 -4.45
C CYS A 100 -36.80 4.86 -3.97
N ASP A 101 -36.69 5.02 -2.64
CA ASP A 101 -36.01 6.16 -2.04
C ASP A 101 -34.50 6.10 -2.25
N ALA A 102 -33.85 7.26 -2.41
CA ALA A 102 -32.42 7.35 -2.66
C ALA A 102 -31.58 6.73 -1.50
N GLU A 103 -32.04 6.85 -0.27
CA GLU A 103 -31.39 6.28 0.91
C GLU A 103 -31.45 4.73 0.95
N ALA A 104 -32.41 4.13 0.23
CA ALA A 104 -32.51 2.69 0.10
C ALA A 104 -31.59 2.11 -1.00
N VAL A 105 -30.90 2.98 -1.77
CA VAL A 105 -30.02 2.53 -2.85
C VAL A 105 -28.67 2.09 -2.30
N THR A 106 -28.28 0.88 -2.66
CA THR A 106 -26.95 0.30 -2.41
C THR A 106 -26.26 -0.05 -3.71
N PHE A 107 -24.92 -0.13 -3.68
CA PHE A 107 -24.11 -0.46 -4.84
C PHE A 107 -23.25 -1.69 -4.52
N ALA A 108 -23.45 -2.76 -5.29
CA ALA A 108 -22.72 -4.01 -5.17
C ALA A 108 -22.83 -4.80 -6.49
N ASP A 109 -21.95 -5.75 -6.69
CA ASP A 109 -22.00 -6.75 -7.78
C ASP A 109 -22.26 -6.15 -9.17
N ASN A 110 -21.58 -5.03 -9.48
CA ASN A 110 -21.76 -4.28 -10.74
C ASN A 110 -23.19 -3.76 -10.97
N ALA A 111 -23.93 -3.46 -9.91
CA ALA A 111 -25.29 -2.96 -9.98
C ALA A 111 -25.62 -1.99 -8.85
N ALA A 112 -26.64 -1.16 -9.07
CA ALA A 112 -27.36 -0.49 -7.99
C ALA A 112 -28.60 -1.29 -7.63
N HIS A 113 -28.86 -1.43 -6.32
CA HIS A 113 -29.98 -2.21 -5.77
C HIS A 113 -30.87 -1.33 -4.90
N GLY A 114 -32.19 -1.57 -4.95
CA GLY A 114 -33.17 -0.88 -4.13
C GLY A 114 -34.60 -1.33 -4.44
N GLY A 115 -35.52 -1.28 -3.49
CA GLY A 115 -36.92 -1.65 -3.70
C GLY A 115 -37.13 -3.08 -4.24
N GLY A 116 -36.23 -4.02 -3.93
CA GLY A 116 -36.30 -5.40 -4.44
C GLY A 116 -35.92 -5.56 -5.91
N LYS A 117 -35.36 -4.51 -6.54
CA LYS A 117 -34.91 -4.48 -7.96
C LYS A 117 -33.43 -4.17 -8.03
N SER A 118 -32.83 -4.37 -9.22
CA SER A 118 -31.48 -3.96 -9.53
C SER A 118 -31.41 -3.31 -10.92
N VAL A 119 -30.45 -2.39 -11.09
CA VAL A 119 -30.06 -1.82 -12.40
C VAL A 119 -28.55 -2.03 -12.57
N ALA A 120 -28.17 -2.54 -13.73
CA ALA A 120 -26.76 -2.78 -14.01
C ALA A 120 -25.97 -1.47 -14.00
N TRP A 121 -24.71 -1.54 -13.57
CA TRP A 121 -23.83 -0.38 -13.48
C TRP A 121 -23.70 0.40 -14.80
N ALA A 122 -23.53 -0.31 -15.93
CA ALA A 122 -23.42 0.32 -17.24
C ALA A 122 -24.71 1.07 -17.66
N ASP A 123 -25.90 0.51 -17.34
CA ASP A 123 -27.16 1.15 -17.62
C ASP A 123 -27.39 2.38 -16.74
N LEU A 124 -27.02 2.29 -15.45
CA LEU A 124 -27.06 3.44 -14.54
C LEU A 124 -26.16 4.58 -15.02
N THR A 125 -24.90 4.28 -15.37
CA THR A 125 -23.94 5.31 -15.78
C THR A 125 -24.33 5.94 -17.13
N LYS A 126 -24.86 5.14 -18.06
CA LYS A 126 -25.43 5.63 -19.32
C LYS A 126 -26.61 6.56 -19.06
N GLN A 127 -27.54 6.18 -18.17
CA GLN A 127 -28.68 7.03 -17.83
C GLN A 127 -28.24 8.31 -17.12
N ALA A 128 -27.29 8.22 -16.18
CA ALA A 128 -26.74 9.38 -15.52
C ALA A 128 -26.09 10.37 -16.52
N TRP A 129 -25.40 9.85 -17.53
CA TRP A 129 -24.83 10.67 -18.61
C TRP A 129 -25.94 11.36 -19.42
N LEU A 130 -27.00 10.63 -19.82
CA LEU A 130 -28.17 11.20 -20.55
C LEU A 130 -28.87 12.27 -19.72
N ASP A 131 -28.94 12.10 -18.41
CA ASP A 131 -29.51 13.08 -17.47
C ASP A 131 -28.58 14.26 -17.20
N ARG A 132 -27.42 14.32 -17.84
CA ARG A 132 -26.40 15.36 -17.67
C ARG A 132 -25.85 15.45 -16.25
N VAL A 133 -25.78 14.34 -15.55
CA VAL A 133 -25.14 14.23 -14.24
C VAL A 133 -23.61 14.25 -14.43
N GLY A 134 -22.91 15.08 -13.67
CA GLY A 134 -21.44 15.14 -13.75
C GLY A 134 -20.79 13.84 -13.23
N LEU A 135 -20.11 13.11 -14.11
CA LEU A 135 -19.49 11.81 -13.83
C LEU A 135 -17.98 11.92 -13.52
N SER A 136 -17.54 13.07 -13.06
CA SER A 136 -16.17 13.26 -12.55
C SER A 136 -16.20 13.92 -11.18
N VAL A 137 -15.24 13.54 -10.33
CA VAL A 137 -15.13 14.07 -8.97
C VAL A 137 -13.69 13.98 -8.48
N THR A 138 -13.29 14.93 -7.64
CA THR A 138 -12.03 14.87 -6.92
C THR A 138 -12.26 14.47 -5.47
N GLY A 139 -11.41 13.57 -4.97
CA GLY A 139 -11.35 13.23 -3.55
C GLY A 139 -10.11 13.81 -2.90
N PHE A 140 -10.22 14.13 -1.64
CA PHE A 140 -9.12 14.64 -0.82
C PHE A 140 -9.06 13.92 0.51
N TYR A 141 -7.84 13.70 0.99
CA TYR A 141 -7.60 13.16 2.32
C TYR A 141 -6.36 13.79 2.95
N MET A 142 -6.43 14.07 4.21
CA MET A 142 -5.32 14.47 5.05
C MET A 142 -5.30 13.57 6.28
N THR A 143 -4.12 13.00 6.59
CA THR A 143 -3.98 12.10 7.75
C THR A 143 -4.35 12.86 9.04
N PRO A 144 -5.36 12.39 9.78
CA PRO A 144 -5.81 13.09 10.97
C PRO A 144 -4.86 12.91 12.16
N GLU A 145 -5.03 13.73 13.19
CA GLU A 145 -4.36 13.61 14.49
C GLU A 145 -2.82 13.76 14.46
N ILE A 146 -2.20 14.03 13.33
CA ILE A 146 -0.76 14.26 13.25
C ILE A 146 -0.46 15.71 13.63
N LYS A 147 0.32 15.86 14.72
CA LYS A 147 0.82 17.16 15.21
C LYS A 147 2.22 16.92 15.75
N TYR A 148 3.22 17.35 15.00
CA TYR A 148 4.61 17.16 15.37
C TYR A 148 5.41 18.41 15.05
N ASP A 149 6.18 18.88 16.03
CA ASP A 149 7.07 20.01 15.88
C ASP A 149 8.50 19.51 15.71
N PHE A 150 9.09 19.77 14.56
CA PHE A 150 10.47 19.37 14.24
C PHE A 150 11.53 20.17 14.99
N THR A 151 11.19 21.35 15.47
CA THR A 151 12.12 22.20 16.20
C THR A 151 12.33 21.68 17.61
N THR A 152 11.25 21.28 18.26
CA THR A 152 11.25 20.75 19.63
C THR A 152 11.29 19.23 19.69
N LEU A 153 11.14 18.55 18.54
CA LEU A 153 11.02 17.10 18.38
C LEU A 153 9.88 16.49 19.22
N ASN A 154 8.81 17.26 19.45
CA ASN A 154 7.69 16.87 20.27
C ASN A 154 6.40 16.76 19.47
N GLY A 155 5.51 15.88 19.93
CA GLY A 155 4.18 15.72 19.39
C GLY A 155 3.89 14.32 18.85
N ARG A 156 2.76 14.19 18.15
CA ARG A 156 2.31 12.94 17.57
C ARG A 156 2.74 12.87 16.10
N ALA A 157 3.78 12.07 15.82
CA ALA A 157 4.34 11.90 14.48
C ALA A 157 3.65 10.79 13.68
N PHE A 158 3.00 9.81 14.34
CA PHE A 158 2.47 8.61 13.72
C PHE A 158 0.97 8.46 13.98
N TYR A 159 0.24 7.99 12.95
CA TYR A 159 -1.19 7.74 13.05
C TYR A 159 -1.48 6.40 13.73
N TYR A 160 -0.68 5.40 13.40
CA TYR A 160 -0.69 4.05 13.99
C TYR A 160 0.71 3.43 13.92
N TYR A 161 0.85 2.25 14.48
CA TYR A 161 2.09 1.45 14.44
C TYR A 161 1.83 0.09 13.78
N CYS A 162 2.83 -0.41 13.05
CA CYS A 162 2.88 -1.76 12.53
C CYS A 162 3.75 -2.60 13.44
N TYR A 163 3.32 -3.82 13.72
CA TYR A 163 4.06 -4.76 14.56
C TYR A 163 4.45 -5.98 13.75
N GLY A 164 5.56 -6.61 14.11
CA GLY A 164 6.01 -7.83 13.48
C GLY A 164 7.00 -8.56 14.37
N ALA A 165 7.14 -9.86 14.13
CA ALA A 165 8.14 -10.71 14.72
C ALA A 165 8.77 -11.59 13.66
N ALA A 166 10.08 -11.84 13.75
CA ALA A 166 10.80 -12.73 12.88
C ALA A 166 11.73 -13.64 13.68
N VAL A 167 11.85 -14.88 13.21
CA VAL A 167 12.82 -15.85 13.69
C VAL A 167 13.67 -16.28 12.49
N SER A 168 14.99 -16.26 12.70
CA SER A 168 15.96 -16.63 11.65
C SER A 168 16.89 -17.73 12.18
N GLU A 169 17.16 -18.71 11.31
CA GLU A 169 18.15 -19.75 11.53
C GLU A 169 19.31 -19.54 10.57
N VAL A 170 20.53 -19.51 11.11
CA VAL A 170 21.76 -19.33 10.34
C VAL A 170 22.71 -20.48 10.59
N GLU A 171 23.51 -20.81 9.58
CA GLU A 171 24.62 -21.75 9.65
C GLU A 171 25.93 -21.01 9.38
N ILE A 172 26.96 -21.25 10.19
CA ILE A 172 28.27 -20.61 10.04
C ILE A 172 29.35 -21.71 9.96
N ASP A 173 30.15 -21.70 8.91
CA ASP A 173 31.40 -22.48 8.88
C ASP A 173 32.46 -21.75 9.71
N THR A 174 32.77 -22.29 10.88
CA THR A 174 33.71 -21.68 11.82
C THR A 174 35.15 -21.65 11.34
N ARG A 175 35.51 -22.40 10.27
CA ARG A 175 36.84 -22.44 9.69
C ARG A 175 37.04 -21.38 8.60
N THR A 176 35.98 -21.07 7.84
CA THR A 176 36.05 -20.10 6.72
C THR A 176 35.40 -18.75 7.07
N GLY A 177 34.45 -18.75 8.01
CA GLY A 177 33.63 -17.60 8.34
C GLY A 177 32.45 -17.40 7.37
N GLU A 178 32.28 -18.30 6.42
CA GLU A 178 31.11 -18.29 5.53
C GLU A 178 29.83 -18.60 6.33
N TRP A 179 28.76 -18.02 5.92
CA TRP A 179 27.47 -18.23 6.58
C TRP A 179 26.32 -18.33 5.56
N TRP A 180 25.27 -19.01 5.97
CA TRP A 180 24.05 -19.18 5.19
C TRP A 180 22.82 -18.93 6.05
N LEU A 181 21.84 -18.22 5.49
CA LEU A 181 20.52 -18.11 6.07
C LEU A 181 19.71 -19.36 5.68
N LYS A 182 19.36 -20.20 6.66
CA LYS A 182 18.71 -21.49 6.43
C LYS A 182 17.19 -21.37 6.43
N ALA A 183 16.64 -20.60 7.39
CA ALA A 183 15.21 -20.47 7.54
C ALA A 183 14.84 -19.10 8.08
N VAL A 184 13.66 -18.62 7.65
CA VAL A 184 13.03 -17.39 8.17
C VAL A 184 11.53 -17.61 8.31
N ASP A 185 11.00 -17.35 9.48
CA ASP A 185 9.57 -17.25 9.76
C ASP A 185 9.23 -15.85 10.20
N ILE A 186 8.24 -15.24 9.54
CA ILE A 186 7.77 -13.86 9.81
C ILE A 186 6.27 -13.86 10.06
N VAL A 187 5.85 -13.14 11.10
CA VAL A 187 4.46 -12.70 11.31
C VAL A 187 4.44 -11.18 11.31
N HIS A 188 3.64 -10.59 10.44
CA HIS A 188 3.56 -9.13 10.29
C HIS A 188 2.13 -8.61 10.32
N ASP A 189 1.89 -7.52 11.05
CA ASP A 189 0.61 -6.85 11.16
C ASP A 189 0.41 -5.84 10.02
N ALA A 190 -0.25 -6.29 8.97
CA ALA A 190 -0.71 -5.46 7.85
C ALA A 190 -2.13 -4.89 8.07
N GLY A 191 -2.70 -5.03 9.26
CA GLY A 191 -4.13 -4.82 9.48
C GLY A 191 -4.96 -5.76 8.61
N LYS A 192 -6.12 -5.31 8.16
CA LYS A 192 -6.86 -6.05 7.13
C LYS A 192 -6.23 -5.77 5.77
N SER A 193 -5.46 -6.71 5.25
CA SER A 193 -4.72 -6.54 3.99
C SER A 193 -5.64 -6.20 2.82
N ILE A 194 -5.28 -5.19 2.03
CA ILE A 194 -5.97 -4.85 0.78
C ILE A 194 -5.69 -5.91 -0.29
N ASN A 195 -4.45 -6.39 -0.33
CA ASN A 195 -4.00 -7.44 -1.27
C ASN A 195 -2.92 -8.30 -0.59
N PRO A 196 -3.29 -9.49 -0.07
CA PRO A 196 -2.36 -10.35 0.67
C PRO A 196 -1.13 -10.79 -0.13
N ALA A 197 -1.25 -10.98 -1.44
CA ALA A 197 -0.12 -11.37 -2.27
C ALA A 197 0.92 -10.25 -2.38
N ILE A 198 0.45 -9.02 -2.63
CA ILE A 198 1.31 -7.82 -2.68
C ILE A 198 1.93 -7.58 -1.30
N ASP A 199 1.15 -7.66 -0.22
CA ASP A 199 1.65 -7.38 1.13
C ASP A 199 2.73 -8.38 1.54
N LYS A 200 2.56 -9.67 1.26
CA LYS A 200 3.59 -10.68 1.51
C LYS A 200 4.87 -10.40 0.72
N GLY A 201 4.75 -10.11 -0.58
CA GLY A 201 5.90 -9.77 -1.41
C GLY A 201 6.65 -8.51 -0.93
N GLN A 202 5.95 -7.52 -0.39
CA GLN A 202 6.58 -6.34 0.23
C GLN A 202 7.34 -6.71 1.51
N ILE A 203 6.79 -7.60 2.35
CA ILE A 203 7.43 -8.06 3.58
C ILE A 203 8.69 -8.86 3.24
N GLU A 204 8.61 -9.79 2.29
CA GLU A 204 9.73 -10.59 1.81
C GLU A 204 10.85 -9.71 1.25
N GLY A 205 10.51 -8.78 0.35
CA GLY A 205 11.47 -7.86 -0.25
C GLY A 205 12.14 -6.93 0.76
N ALA A 206 11.40 -6.39 1.72
CA ALA A 206 11.95 -5.54 2.76
C ALA A 206 12.87 -6.32 3.71
N TYR A 207 12.52 -7.58 4.07
CA TYR A 207 13.38 -8.41 4.89
C TYR A 207 14.72 -8.71 4.18
N VAL A 208 14.69 -9.10 2.92
CA VAL A 208 15.92 -9.39 2.14
C VAL A 208 16.79 -8.14 2.02
N GLN A 209 16.18 -6.97 1.79
CA GLN A 209 16.92 -5.70 1.79
C GLN A 209 17.56 -5.42 3.14
N GLY A 210 16.83 -5.60 4.24
CA GLY A 210 17.38 -5.39 5.59
C GLY A 210 18.48 -6.39 5.93
N MET A 211 18.37 -7.64 5.49
CA MET A 211 19.42 -8.65 5.62
C MET A 211 20.70 -8.20 4.89
N GLY A 212 20.59 -7.76 3.66
CA GLY A 212 21.73 -7.25 2.88
C GLY A 212 22.42 -6.10 3.59
N TRP A 213 21.64 -5.11 4.00
CA TRP A 213 22.13 -3.94 4.74
C TRP A 213 22.92 -4.32 6.01
N LEU A 214 22.46 -5.30 6.75
CA LEU A 214 23.07 -5.68 8.04
C LEU A 214 24.24 -6.66 7.93
N THR A 215 24.45 -7.29 6.76
CA THR A 215 25.38 -8.42 6.65
C THR A 215 26.41 -8.32 5.55
N MET A 216 26.08 -7.76 4.38
CA MET A 216 26.96 -7.80 3.21
C MET A 216 27.18 -6.43 2.55
N GLU A 217 26.30 -5.47 2.76
CA GLU A 217 26.44 -4.14 2.17
C GLU A 217 27.43 -3.31 2.98
N GLU A 218 28.52 -2.86 2.34
CA GLU A 218 29.58 -2.10 2.98
C GLU A 218 30.02 -0.93 2.12
N CYS A 219 30.06 0.25 2.73
CA CYS A 219 30.63 1.44 2.12
C CYS A 219 32.09 1.60 2.54
N ILE A 220 33.01 1.40 1.61
CA ILE A 220 34.46 1.50 1.85
C ILE A 220 35.01 2.75 1.18
N TRP A 221 35.70 3.59 1.93
CA TRP A 221 36.38 4.79 1.45
C TRP A 221 37.92 4.65 1.53
N ASP A 222 38.62 5.20 0.57
CA ASP A 222 40.05 5.35 0.66
C ASP A 222 40.44 6.48 1.63
N LYS A 223 41.75 6.60 1.90
CA LYS A 223 42.29 7.64 2.81
C LYS A 223 42.03 9.08 2.33
N LYS A 224 41.60 9.29 1.08
CA LYS A 224 41.28 10.59 0.50
C LYS A 224 39.76 10.86 0.47
N GLY A 225 38.95 9.97 1.02
CA GLY A 225 37.48 10.08 1.05
C GLY A 225 36.78 9.66 -0.23
N LYS A 226 37.48 8.98 -1.17
CA LYS A 226 36.85 8.42 -2.38
C LYS A 226 36.17 7.11 -2.04
N LEU A 227 34.87 7.00 -2.35
CA LEU A 227 34.10 5.74 -2.20
C LEU A 227 34.61 4.69 -3.19
N LEU A 228 35.03 3.53 -2.70
CA LEU A 228 35.52 2.40 -3.49
C LEU A 228 34.39 1.45 -3.91
N THR A 229 33.38 1.29 -3.05
CA THR A 229 32.21 0.44 -3.29
C THR A 229 31.06 1.25 -3.92
N HIS A 230 31.28 1.74 -5.15
CA HIS A 230 30.34 2.66 -5.80
C HIS A 230 29.58 2.06 -6.99
N GLY A 231 29.63 0.76 -7.18
CA GLY A 231 28.96 0.11 -8.30
C GLY A 231 28.63 -1.37 -8.01
N PRO A 232 27.78 -2.03 -8.84
CA PRO A 232 27.30 -3.39 -8.59
C PRO A 232 28.40 -4.45 -8.46
N SER A 233 29.58 -4.20 -9.04
CA SER A 233 30.74 -5.11 -8.94
C SER A 233 31.42 -5.05 -7.57
N THR A 234 31.30 -3.96 -6.84
CA THR A 234 32.01 -3.70 -5.58
C THR A 234 31.07 -3.55 -4.38
N TYR A 235 29.89 -2.99 -4.58
CA TYR A 235 28.84 -2.89 -3.55
C TYR A 235 27.91 -4.10 -3.66
N LYS A 236 27.94 -4.99 -2.70
CA LYS A 236 27.23 -6.26 -2.74
C LYS A 236 25.84 -6.12 -2.11
N ILE A 237 24.83 -6.49 -2.86
CA ILE A 237 23.45 -6.63 -2.39
C ILE A 237 23.06 -8.11 -2.44
N PRO A 238 22.04 -8.56 -1.70
CA PRO A 238 21.54 -9.92 -1.79
C PRO A 238 21.14 -10.30 -3.22
N VAL A 239 21.45 -11.52 -3.59
CA VAL A 239 21.00 -12.15 -4.83
C VAL A 239 20.01 -13.28 -4.51
N ALA A 240 19.40 -13.85 -5.54
CA ALA A 240 18.39 -14.91 -5.36
C ALA A 240 18.92 -16.12 -4.55
N GLY A 241 20.21 -16.41 -4.65
CA GLY A 241 20.87 -17.51 -3.90
C GLY A 241 21.04 -17.25 -2.40
N ASP A 242 20.90 -16.00 -1.95
CA ASP A 242 21.00 -15.64 -0.53
C ASP A 242 19.66 -15.75 0.20
N VAL A 243 18.57 -15.96 -0.54
CA VAL A 243 17.24 -16.16 0.03
C VAL A 243 17.14 -17.62 0.52
N PRO A 244 16.71 -17.86 1.77
CA PRO A 244 16.63 -19.22 2.31
C PRO A 244 15.53 -20.03 1.61
N GLU A 245 15.72 -21.38 1.55
CA GLU A 245 14.70 -22.29 1.01
C GLU A 245 13.42 -22.25 1.85
N HIS A 246 13.54 -22.15 3.17
CA HIS A 246 12.40 -21.93 4.06
C HIS A 246 12.24 -20.44 4.36
N PHE A 247 11.36 -19.80 3.61
CA PHE A 247 11.02 -18.38 3.81
C PHE A 247 9.50 -18.23 3.94
N LYS A 248 9.00 -18.18 5.16
CA LYS A 248 7.57 -18.14 5.45
C LYS A 248 7.14 -16.80 5.98
N VAL A 249 6.22 -16.15 5.26
CA VAL A 249 5.56 -14.92 5.70
C VAL A 249 4.08 -15.18 5.98
N SER A 250 3.67 -14.84 7.20
CA SER A 250 2.27 -14.88 7.65
C SER A 250 1.80 -13.47 8.00
N LEU A 251 0.62 -13.10 7.53
CA LEU A 251 -0.05 -11.87 7.97
C LEU A 251 -0.77 -12.16 9.29
N PHE A 252 -0.59 -11.27 10.27
CA PHE A 252 -1.34 -11.34 11.52
C PHE A 252 -2.83 -11.09 11.23
N ASP A 253 -3.68 -11.96 11.77
CA ASP A 253 -5.14 -11.80 11.64
C ASP A 253 -5.63 -10.68 12.56
N GLY A 254 -5.60 -9.46 12.03
CA GLY A 254 -5.95 -8.26 12.77
C GLY A 254 -6.52 -7.16 11.86
N ARG A 255 -6.85 -6.04 12.47
CA ARG A 255 -7.31 -4.85 11.76
C ARG A 255 -6.68 -3.59 12.37
N ASN A 256 -6.52 -2.56 11.57
CA ASN A 256 -6.19 -1.24 12.08
C ASN A 256 -7.38 -0.69 12.88
N LEU A 257 -7.12 -0.20 14.08
CA LEU A 257 -8.14 0.48 14.90
C LEU A 257 -8.39 1.93 14.44
N LYS A 258 -7.50 2.47 13.61
CA LYS A 258 -7.69 3.77 12.96
C LYS A 258 -8.41 3.59 11.62
N PRO A 259 -9.25 4.56 11.21
CA PRO A 259 -9.94 4.51 9.93
C PRO A 259 -8.93 4.72 8.77
N THR A 260 -8.49 3.61 8.21
CA THR A 260 -7.67 3.52 7.01
C THR A 260 -8.42 2.72 5.93
N PRO A 261 -8.05 2.79 4.65
CA PRO A 261 -8.66 1.96 3.64
C PRO A 261 -8.63 0.48 4.05
N PHE A 262 -9.81 -0.17 4.10
CA PHE A 262 -9.98 -1.56 4.56
C PHE A 262 -9.52 -1.85 6.00
N ASN A 263 -9.24 -0.86 6.83
CA ASN A 263 -8.52 -1.00 8.11
C ASN A 263 -7.13 -1.67 7.94
N SER A 264 -6.48 -1.41 6.81
CA SER A 264 -5.12 -1.87 6.52
C SER A 264 -4.06 -1.07 7.27
N LYS A 265 -2.84 -1.59 7.27
CA LYS A 265 -1.64 -0.90 7.75
C LYS A 265 -0.55 -0.90 6.68
N ALA A 266 0.40 0.01 6.80
CA ALA A 266 1.56 0.11 5.94
C ALA A 266 2.46 -1.14 6.01
N VAL A 267 2.98 -1.58 4.88
CA VAL A 267 3.84 -2.77 4.78
C VAL A 267 5.16 -2.53 4.02
N GLY A 268 5.38 -1.34 3.46
CA GLY A 268 6.56 -1.08 2.63
C GLY A 268 7.87 -1.03 3.42
N GLU A 269 7.96 -0.16 4.42
CA GLU A 269 9.18 0.06 5.23
C GLU A 269 9.24 -0.75 6.54
N PRO A 270 8.13 -0.95 7.29
CA PRO A 270 8.21 -1.57 8.61
C PRO A 270 8.89 -2.94 8.65
N PRO A 271 8.74 -3.84 7.67
CA PRO A 271 9.35 -5.17 7.70
C PRO A 271 10.88 -5.16 7.59
N LEU A 272 11.52 -4.08 7.11
CA LEU A 272 12.98 -3.98 7.01
C LEU A 272 13.67 -4.35 8.33
N MET A 273 13.14 -3.87 9.45
CA MET A 273 13.74 -4.06 10.77
C MET A 273 13.64 -5.51 11.28
N LEU A 274 12.81 -6.35 10.68
CA LEU A 274 12.70 -7.77 11.04
C LEU A 274 13.97 -8.56 10.68
N ALA A 275 14.76 -8.08 9.72
CA ALA A 275 16.05 -8.66 9.36
C ALA A 275 17.12 -8.56 10.45
N LEU A 276 16.90 -7.78 11.51
CA LEU A 276 17.73 -7.80 12.72
C LEU A 276 17.80 -9.20 13.33
N SER A 277 16.80 -10.05 13.13
CA SER A 277 16.81 -11.45 13.56
C SER A 277 17.99 -12.23 12.97
N THR A 278 18.30 -12.06 11.69
CA THR A 278 19.48 -12.66 11.03
C THR A 278 20.79 -12.13 11.64
N PHE A 279 20.88 -10.80 11.80
CA PHE A 279 22.06 -10.18 12.38
C PHE A 279 22.36 -10.70 13.79
N PHE A 280 21.36 -10.77 14.65
CA PHE A 280 21.54 -11.29 16.02
C PHE A 280 21.81 -12.80 16.03
N ALA A 281 21.24 -13.59 15.13
CA ALA A 281 21.55 -15.01 15.01
C ALA A 281 23.04 -15.24 14.68
N LEU A 282 23.59 -14.44 13.74
CA LEU A 282 25.02 -14.46 13.42
C LEU A 282 25.90 -14.03 14.60
N GLN A 283 25.48 -13.02 15.38
CA GLN A 283 26.24 -12.59 16.56
C GLN A 283 26.25 -13.63 17.67
N ILE A 284 25.12 -14.28 17.94
CA ILE A 284 25.03 -15.37 18.93
C ILE A 284 25.97 -16.51 18.53
N GLY A 285 25.97 -16.90 17.24
CA GLY A 285 26.87 -17.93 16.73
C GLY A 285 28.35 -17.61 16.98
N ARG A 286 28.75 -16.36 16.75
CA ARG A 286 30.12 -15.89 16.99
C ARG A 286 30.54 -15.91 18.48
N ALA A 287 29.59 -15.75 19.39
CA ALA A 287 29.86 -15.75 20.82
C ALA A 287 30.14 -17.15 21.37
N HIS A 288 29.83 -18.20 20.61
CA HIS A 288 30.04 -19.60 20.98
C HIS A 288 31.20 -20.28 20.23
N VAL A 289 31.95 -19.52 19.45
CA VAL A 289 33.20 -19.91 18.78
C VAL A 289 34.38 -19.18 19.40
#